data_2404cf56cd38fc4502ba1579e4511bb2
#
_entry.id   2404cf56cd38fc4502ba1579e4511bb2
#
_cell.length_a   1.000
_cell.length_b   1.000
_cell.length_c   1.000
_cell.angle_alpha   90.00
_cell.angle_beta   90.00
_cell.angle_gamma   90.00
#
_symmetry.space_group_name_H-M   'P 1'
#
loop_
_entity.id
_entity.type
_entity.pdbx_description
1 polymer ?
#
loop_
_entity_poly.entity_id
_entity_poly.type
_entity_poly.pdbx_seq_one_letter_code
_entity_poly.pdbx_strand_id
1 'polypeptide(L)'
;GVNASLAVAYHLAAAQGPEIEELLDQEIVVMTPGANPDGINRFASWVNSSRSFTNVSDIKSREFTEPWPSSRTNHYWIDCNRDLLMAQHPEGINGLNGYFEWLPNVVVDQHEQGALRPYYFSPGHPKRTHPFTPQLNQDLTAEISSYTAKALDRIGTTYYSKEGYDDFYYGKGAAYGDAHGSVCLLYEQGSTRGHLRNTPSGEWTFGWTIRNQALASCATLEAAKAMRTRLLAYQKEYYERTASEARKEAVQGYVFDTRGSKSVAFHFLENMARHHIEVYQLAKDYQAAGNKEFQKGSAYVIPVAQKYSTMVKVLMEDCLEYTDSTFYDISTWTFPHAFNLECAPVKSVAGLMGDRIERNDFPQGCLLYTSDAADDLI
;
A
#
# COMPACT_ATOMS: atom_id res chain seq x y z
N GLY A 1 -0.59 -9.86 -13.32
CA GLY A 1 -1.74 -9.54 -12.47
C GLY A 1 -3.04 -9.35 -13.23
N VAL A 2 -3.18 -8.32 -14.09
CA VAL A 2 -4.48 -7.87 -14.67
C VAL A 2 -5.29 -8.99 -15.34
N ASN A 3 -4.70 -9.75 -16.26
CA ASN A 3 -5.41 -10.84 -16.96
C ASN A 3 -5.78 -11.99 -16.02
N ALA A 4 -4.97 -12.26 -15.01
CA ALA A 4 -5.29 -13.24 -13.99
C ALA A 4 -6.49 -12.79 -13.14
N SER A 5 -6.54 -11.51 -12.76
CA SER A 5 -7.68 -10.95 -12.02
C SER A 5 -8.99 -11.07 -12.78
N LEU A 6 -8.98 -10.85 -14.11
CA LEU A 6 -10.17 -11.05 -14.95
C LEU A 6 -10.58 -12.54 -14.98
N ALA A 7 -9.61 -13.46 -15.06
CA ALA A 7 -9.90 -14.89 -15.03
C ALA A 7 -10.51 -15.33 -13.68
N VAL A 8 -9.98 -14.81 -12.57
CA VAL A 8 -10.51 -15.06 -11.23
C VAL A 8 -11.91 -14.47 -11.09
N ALA A 9 -12.13 -13.21 -11.52
CA ALA A 9 -13.45 -12.57 -11.48
C ALA A 9 -14.49 -13.39 -12.27
N TYR A 10 -14.12 -13.85 -13.46
CA TYR A 10 -15.00 -14.71 -14.25
C TYR A 10 -15.28 -16.04 -13.56
N HIS A 11 -14.26 -16.66 -12.97
CA HIS A 11 -14.41 -17.90 -12.21
C HIS A 11 -15.38 -17.71 -11.04
N LEU A 12 -15.20 -16.69 -10.21
CA LEU A 12 -16.07 -16.40 -9.07
C LEU A 12 -17.52 -16.09 -9.48
N ALA A 13 -17.71 -15.44 -10.63
CA ALA A 13 -19.05 -15.07 -11.11
C ALA A 13 -19.80 -16.21 -11.85
N ALA A 14 -19.09 -17.15 -12.48
CA ALA A 14 -19.67 -18.10 -13.40
C ALA A 14 -19.53 -19.58 -12.97
N ALA A 15 -18.61 -19.91 -12.08
CA ALA A 15 -18.44 -21.26 -11.58
C ALA A 15 -19.66 -21.67 -10.74
N GLN A 16 -19.99 -22.94 -10.78
CA GLN A 16 -21.12 -23.55 -10.07
C GLN A 16 -20.63 -24.68 -9.18
N GLY A 17 -21.34 -24.93 -8.12
CA GLY A 17 -21.10 -26.04 -7.21
C GLY A 17 -20.85 -25.58 -5.78
N PRO A 18 -20.93 -26.54 -4.83
CA PRO A 18 -20.95 -26.19 -3.40
C PRO A 18 -19.69 -25.49 -2.91
N GLU A 19 -18.53 -25.74 -3.51
CA GLU A 19 -17.27 -25.14 -3.06
C GLU A 19 -17.24 -23.63 -3.30
N ILE A 20 -17.68 -23.18 -4.49
CA ILE A 20 -17.71 -21.76 -4.83
C ILE A 20 -18.87 -21.04 -4.14
N GLU A 21 -20.02 -21.69 -4.03
CA GLU A 21 -21.18 -21.14 -3.33
C GLU A 21 -20.85 -20.90 -1.85
N GLU A 22 -20.27 -21.88 -1.17
CA GLU A 22 -19.83 -21.75 0.22
C GLU A 22 -18.78 -20.65 0.40
N LEU A 23 -17.84 -20.49 -0.55
CA LEU A 23 -16.83 -19.45 -0.50
C LEU A 23 -17.48 -18.07 -0.57
N LEU A 24 -18.37 -17.86 -1.54
CA LEU A 24 -19.05 -16.57 -1.75
C LEU A 24 -20.06 -16.23 -0.64
N ASP A 25 -20.61 -17.24 0.05
CA ASP A 25 -21.46 -17.03 1.23
C ASP A 25 -20.66 -16.55 2.46
N GLN A 26 -19.36 -16.81 2.51
CA GLN A 26 -18.51 -16.50 3.66
C GLN A 26 -17.57 -15.33 3.45
N GLU A 27 -17.35 -14.90 2.22
CA GLU A 27 -16.39 -13.86 1.86
C GLU A 27 -16.97 -12.79 0.95
N ILE A 28 -16.54 -11.56 1.16
CA ILE A 28 -16.73 -10.46 0.22
C ILE A 28 -15.40 -10.28 -0.52
N VAL A 29 -15.43 -10.45 -1.83
CA VAL A 29 -14.25 -10.30 -2.68
C VAL A 29 -14.32 -8.98 -3.44
N VAL A 30 -13.43 -8.06 -3.11
CA VAL A 30 -13.28 -6.77 -3.80
C VAL A 30 -12.08 -6.85 -4.73
N MET A 31 -12.27 -6.52 -5.98
CA MET A 31 -11.22 -6.64 -6.99
C MET A 31 -10.96 -5.31 -7.69
N THR A 32 -9.67 -4.94 -7.75
CA THR A 32 -9.19 -3.79 -8.54
C THR A 32 -8.26 -4.31 -9.63
N PRO A 33 -8.77 -4.71 -10.81
CA PRO A 33 -7.98 -5.37 -11.85
C PRO A 33 -6.87 -4.50 -12.44
N GLY A 34 -7.00 -3.19 -12.32
CA GLY A 34 -6.09 -2.24 -12.95
C GLY A 34 -5.81 -1.01 -12.10
N ALA A 35 -4.93 -1.15 -11.12
CA ALA A 35 -4.55 -0.05 -10.24
C ALA A 35 -3.80 1.10 -10.95
N ASN A 36 -3.17 0.82 -12.11
CA ASN A 36 -2.50 1.82 -12.94
C ASN A 36 -3.00 1.70 -14.39
N PRO A 37 -4.11 2.35 -14.77
CA PRO A 37 -4.68 2.25 -16.13
C PRO A 37 -3.74 2.80 -17.21
N ASP A 38 -2.96 3.84 -16.93
CA ASP A 38 -1.97 4.39 -17.87
C ASP A 38 -0.89 3.38 -18.20
N GLY A 39 -0.34 2.72 -17.17
CA GLY A 39 0.68 1.69 -17.32
C GLY A 39 0.16 0.48 -18.08
N ILE A 40 -1.04 0.01 -17.77
CA ILE A 40 -1.69 -1.10 -18.46
C ILE A 40 -1.85 -0.78 -19.96
N ASN A 41 -2.38 0.39 -20.29
CA ASN A 41 -2.61 0.80 -21.67
C ASN A 41 -1.29 0.94 -22.43
N ARG A 42 -0.27 1.54 -21.81
CA ARG A 42 1.06 1.71 -22.40
C ARG A 42 1.74 0.37 -22.67
N PHE A 43 1.70 -0.55 -21.70
CA PHE A 43 2.25 -1.90 -21.87
C PHE A 43 1.53 -2.69 -22.97
N ALA A 44 0.21 -2.73 -22.94
CA ALA A 44 -0.59 -3.47 -23.90
C ALA A 44 -0.39 -2.96 -25.32
N SER A 45 -0.35 -1.64 -25.51
CA SER A 45 -0.11 -1.01 -26.80
C SER A 45 1.27 -1.35 -27.35
N TRP A 46 2.30 -1.26 -26.50
CA TRP A 46 3.67 -1.59 -26.88
C TRP A 46 3.84 -3.07 -27.23
N VAL A 47 3.38 -3.99 -26.37
CA VAL A 47 3.50 -5.44 -26.62
C VAL A 47 2.77 -5.82 -27.91
N ASN A 48 1.54 -5.35 -28.08
CA ASN A 48 0.74 -5.69 -29.28
C ASN A 48 1.35 -5.14 -30.57
N SER A 49 1.97 -3.94 -30.53
CA SER A 49 2.62 -3.34 -31.70
C SER A 49 4.01 -3.94 -32.00
N SER A 50 4.63 -4.58 -31.02
CA SER A 50 6.02 -5.08 -31.09
C SER A 50 6.12 -6.59 -31.24
N ARG A 51 5.03 -7.32 -31.03
CA ARG A 51 5.03 -8.80 -31.13
C ARG A 51 5.26 -9.28 -32.55
N SER A 52 5.92 -10.41 -32.68
CA SER A 52 6.06 -11.12 -33.95
C SER A 52 4.76 -11.84 -34.34
N PHE A 53 4.64 -12.20 -35.64
CA PHE A 53 3.50 -12.99 -36.13
C PHE A 53 3.37 -14.35 -35.43
N THR A 54 4.51 -15.00 -35.17
CA THR A 54 4.59 -16.18 -34.31
C THR A 54 5.28 -15.81 -33.00
N ASN A 55 4.90 -16.48 -31.90
CA ASN A 55 5.56 -16.26 -30.62
C ASN A 55 7.04 -16.66 -30.72
N VAL A 56 7.92 -15.80 -30.26
CA VAL A 56 9.37 -16.00 -30.24
C VAL A 56 9.90 -15.79 -28.83
N SER A 57 10.88 -16.59 -28.46
CA SER A 57 11.55 -16.50 -27.15
C SER A 57 12.89 -15.77 -27.20
N ASP A 58 13.29 -15.25 -28.38
CA ASP A 58 14.54 -14.49 -28.54
C ASP A 58 14.51 -13.21 -27.72
N ILE A 59 15.40 -13.10 -26.73
CA ILE A 59 15.50 -11.95 -25.82
C ILE A 59 15.84 -10.63 -26.54
N LYS A 60 16.30 -10.67 -27.78
CA LYS A 60 16.55 -9.51 -28.63
C LYS A 60 15.29 -9.02 -29.35
N SER A 61 14.20 -9.78 -29.30
CA SER A 61 12.92 -9.32 -29.83
C SER A 61 12.45 -8.04 -29.15
N ARG A 62 11.85 -7.14 -29.91
CA ARG A 62 11.36 -5.85 -29.40
C ARG A 62 10.35 -6.00 -28.27
N GLU A 63 9.59 -7.07 -28.23
CA GLU A 63 8.60 -7.32 -27.18
C GLU A 63 9.22 -7.59 -25.79
N PHE A 64 10.53 -7.77 -25.66
CA PHE A 64 11.21 -7.92 -24.37
C PHE A 64 11.91 -6.66 -23.89
N THR A 65 11.94 -5.60 -24.70
CA THR A 65 12.60 -4.34 -24.34
C THR A 65 11.59 -3.19 -24.36
N GLU A 66 10.90 -3.03 -23.25
CA GLU A 66 9.92 -1.97 -23.08
C GLU A 66 10.61 -0.60 -23.12
N PRO A 67 10.16 0.32 -24.00
CA PRO A 67 10.77 1.65 -24.09
C PRO A 67 10.38 2.51 -22.87
N TRP A 68 11.25 3.48 -22.56
CA TRP A 68 10.89 4.54 -21.62
C TRP A 68 9.64 5.32 -22.14
N PRO A 69 8.70 5.71 -21.27
CA PRO A 69 8.74 5.71 -19.80
C PRO A 69 8.30 4.40 -19.14
N SER A 70 8.08 3.32 -19.88
CA SER A 70 7.61 2.01 -19.42
C SER A 70 6.23 2.03 -18.72
N SER A 71 5.75 0.86 -18.32
CA SER A 71 4.42 0.68 -17.74
C SER A 71 4.38 0.81 -16.20
N ARG A 72 5.51 1.03 -15.55
CA ARG A 72 5.58 1.08 -14.08
C ARG A 72 4.82 2.27 -13.51
N THR A 73 4.92 3.43 -14.14
CA THR A 73 4.39 4.70 -13.65
C THR A 73 3.09 5.11 -14.37
N ASN A 74 2.32 6.02 -13.76
CA ASN A 74 1.23 6.72 -14.44
C ASN A 74 1.76 7.73 -15.48
N HIS A 75 0.90 8.54 -16.09
CA HIS A 75 1.33 9.54 -17.09
C HIS A 75 2.10 10.74 -16.51
N TYR A 76 2.09 10.92 -15.20
CA TYR A 76 2.94 11.89 -14.49
C TYR A 76 4.29 11.30 -14.04
N TRP A 77 4.58 10.05 -14.44
CA TRP A 77 5.80 9.30 -14.09
C TRP A 77 5.95 9.01 -12.59
N ILE A 78 4.84 8.94 -11.90
CA ILE A 78 4.79 8.57 -10.49
C ILE A 78 4.51 7.07 -10.35
N ASP A 79 5.26 6.43 -9.47
CA ASP A 79 5.03 5.03 -9.10
C ASP A 79 3.79 4.92 -8.19
N CYS A 80 2.66 4.46 -8.74
CA CYS A 80 1.41 4.33 -8.01
C CYS A 80 1.53 3.36 -6.81
N ASN A 81 2.50 2.42 -6.85
CA ASN A 81 2.77 1.53 -5.75
C ASN A 81 3.81 2.08 -4.75
N ARG A 82 3.96 3.38 -4.67
CA ARG A 82 4.68 4.13 -3.65
C ARG A 82 3.85 5.30 -3.12
N ASP A 83 2.67 5.55 -3.70
CA ASP A 83 1.86 6.74 -3.44
C ASP A 83 0.81 6.55 -2.35
N LEU A 84 0.62 5.35 -1.78
CA LEU A 84 -0.45 5.14 -0.78
C LEU A 84 -0.25 5.96 0.51
N LEU A 85 0.99 6.20 0.96
CA LEU A 85 1.23 7.11 2.09
C LEU A 85 1.09 8.58 1.66
N MET A 86 1.70 8.96 0.55
CA MET A 86 1.66 10.34 0.07
C MET A 86 0.27 10.69 -0.49
N ALA A 87 -0.40 9.73 -1.12
CA ALA A 87 -1.75 9.82 -1.68
C ALA A 87 -1.98 11.12 -2.47
N GLN A 88 -1.05 11.47 -3.37
CA GLN A 88 -1.11 12.70 -4.15
C GLN A 88 -1.79 12.50 -5.50
N HIS A 89 -1.80 11.27 -6.02
CA HIS A 89 -2.35 10.95 -7.33
C HIS A 89 -3.73 10.29 -7.23
N PRO A 90 -4.57 10.43 -8.26
CA PRO A 90 -5.91 9.83 -8.28
C PRO A 90 -5.92 8.34 -7.98
N GLU A 91 -4.92 7.60 -8.47
CA GLU A 91 -4.78 6.17 -8.24
C GLU A 91 -4.57 5.85 -6.76
N GLY A 92 -3.67 6.57 -6.08
CA GLY A 92 -3.42 6.43 -4.64
C GLY A 92 -4.63 6.84 -3.81
N ILE A 93 -5.24 8.00 -4.12
CA ILE A 93 -6.43 8.50 -3.43
C ILE A 93 -7.60 7.52 -3.56
N ASN A 94 -7.87 7.02 -4.77
CA ASN A 94 -8.95 6.05 -4.99
C ASN A 94 -8.67 4.71 -4.32
N GLY A 95 -7.40 4.29 -4.30
CA GLY A 95 -6.96 3.11 -3.55
C GLY A 95 -7.27 3.24 -2.05
N LEU A 96 -6.98 4.39 -1.45
CA LEU A 96 -7.32 4.67 -0.04
C LEU A 96 -8.85 4.71 0.18
N ASN A 97 -9.60 5.38 -0.68
CA ASN A 97 -11.06 5.44 -0.55
C ASN A 97 -11.67 4.04 -0.54
N GLY A 98 -11.27 3.18 -1.48
CA GLY A 98 -11.72 1.79 -1.51
C GLY A 98 -11.25 0.98 -0.31
N TYR A 99 -10.03 1.19 0.15
CA TYR A 99 -9.51 0.54 1.35
C TYR A 99 -10.34 0.90 2.60
N PHE A 100 -10.62 2.17 2.83
CA PHE A 100 -11.39 2.62 4.00
C PHE A 100 -12.89 2.32 3.91
N GLU A 101 -13.44 2.19 2.71
CA GLU A 101 -14.82 1.74 2.52
C GLU A 101 -15.01 0.29 2.98
N TRP A 102 -14.06 -0.59 2.68
CA TRP A 102 -14.19 -2.02 2.94
C TRP A 102 -13.42 -2.50 4.17
N LEU A 103 -12.33 -1.86 4.55
CA LEU A 103 -11.41 -2.30 5.61
C LEU A 103 -11.10 -3.81 5.52
N PRO A 104 -10.49 -4.26 4.43
CA PRO A 104 -10.35 -5.69 4.14
C PRO A 104 -9.50 -6.40 5.21
N ASN A 105 -9.84 -7.65 5.51
CA ASN A 105 -9.04 -8.48 6.41
C ASN A 105 -7.75 -8.99 5.74
N VAL A 106 -7.81 -9.23 4.42
CA VAL A 106 -6.68 -9.67 3.59
C VAL A 106 -6.58 -8.77 2.38
N VAL A 107 -5.37 -8.35 2.05
CA VAL A 107 -5.05 -7.55 0.85
C VAL A 107 -4.01 -8.30 0.03
N VAL A 108 -4.21 -8.38 -1.28
CA VAL A 108 -3.27 -9.01 -2.21
C VAL A 108 -2.83 -8.00 -3.26
N ASP A 109 -1.52 -7.80 -3.35
CA ASP A 109 -0.87 -6.99 -4.37
C ASP A 109 -0.15 -7.91 -5.37
N GLN A 110 -0.69 -8.00 -6.60
CA GLN A 110 -0.20 -8.94 -7.62
C GLN A 110 0.71 -8.26 -8.62
N HIS A 111 1.99 -8.59 -8.56
CA HIS A 111 3.05 -8.05 -9.39
C HIS A 111 3.72 -9.07 -10.30
N GLU A 112 4.64 -8.55 -11.11
CA GLU A 112 5.55 -9.31 -11.95
C GLU A 112 6.98 -8.83 -11.72
N GLN A 113 7.88 -9.79 -11.54
CA GLN A 113 9.32 -9.58 -11.41
C GLN A 113 10.08 -10.00 -12.66
N GLY A 114 11.42 -9.90 -12.61
CA GLY A 114 12.28 -10.33 -13.72
C GLY A 114 12.03 -11.79 -14.15
N ALA A 115 12.05 -12.03 -15.45
CA ALA A 115 11.67 -13.30 -16.08
C ALA A 115 12.48 -14.54 -15.67
N LEU A 116 13.66 -14.35 -15.07
CA LEU A 116 14.51 -15.46 -14.66
C LEU A 116 14.30 -15.92 -13.21
N ARG A 117 13.32 -15.33 -12.51
CA ARG A 117 13.04 -15.64 -11.12
C ARG A 117 11.84 -16.58 -10.97
N PRO A 118 11.90 -17.53 -10.02
CA PRO A 118 10.73 -18.32 -9.61
C PRO A 118 9.60 -17.42 -9.08
N TYR A 119 8.42 -17.98 -8.89
CA TYR A 119 7.30 -17.27 -8.28
C TYR A 119 7.64 -16.86 -6.85
N TYR A 120 7.32 -15.62 -6.47
CA TYR A 120 7.48 -15.15 -5.10
C TYR A 120 6.11 -14.90 -4.44
N PHE A 121 6.02 -15.17 -3.15
CA PHE A 121 4.92 -14.75 -2.29
C PHE A 121 5.40 -14.42 -0.87
N SER A 122 4.69 -13.49 -0.23
CA SER A 122 4.94 -13.08 1.15
C SER A 122 4.93 -14.28 2.14
N PRO A 123 5.56 -14.17 3.33
CA PRO A 123 6.16 -12.96 3.87
C PRO A 123 7.52 -12.63 3.24
N GLY A 124 7.91 -11.35 3.36
CA GLY A 124 9.21 -10.85 2.94
C GLY A 124 10.36 -11.32 3.85
N HIS A 125 11.52 -10.72 3.65
CA HIS A 125 12.70 -11.03 4.48
C HIS A 125 12.43 -10.60 5.94
N PRO A 126 12.59 -11.47 6.96
CA PRO A 126 12.17 -11.19 8.34
C PRO A 126 12.82 -9.95 8.98
N LYS A 127 14.05 -9.59 8.56
CA LYS A 127 14.74 -8.39 9.04
C LYS A 127 14.33 -7.10 8.33
N ARG A 128 13.42 -7.19 7.35
CA ARG A 128 12.95 -6.08 6.52
C ARG A 128 11.45 -5.87 6.67
N THR A 129 10.91 -6.22 7.84
CA THR A 129 9.54 -5.93 8.23
C THR A 129 9.53 -4.68 9.09
N HIS A 130 8.54 -3.81 8.89
CA HIS A 130 8.41 -2.59 9.67
C HIS A 130 8.18 -2.92 11.16
N PRO A 131 8.85 -2.24 12.11
CA PRO A 131 8.72 -2.54 13.54
C PRO A 131 7.30 -2.44 14.10
N PHE A 132 6.41 -1.66 13.46
CA PHE A 132 5.01 -1.55 13.87
C PHE A 132 4.12 -2.67 13.33
N THR A 133 4.60 -3.48 12.39
CA THR A 133 3.87 -4.69 11.96
C THR A 133 4.01 -5.79 13.02
N PRO A 134 2.90 -6.25 13.62
CA PRO A 134 2.96 -7.27 14.66
C PRO A 134 3.47 -8.61 14.14
N GLN A 135 4.18 -9.38 14.96
CA GLN A 135 4.62 -10.72 14.59
C GLN A 135 3.43 -11.62 14.18
N LEU A 136 2.29 -11.51 14.86
CA LEU A 136 1.09 -12.27 14.51
C LEU A 136 0.60 -11.98 13.08
N ASN A 137 0.80 -10.75 12.56
CA ASN A 137 0.52 -10.43 11.16
C ASN A 137 1.37 -11.29 10.22
N GLN A 138 2.68 -11.36 10.46
CA GLN A 138 3.62 -12.14 9.67
C GLN A 138 3.35 -13.66 9.78
N ASP A 139 2.91 -14.13 10.94
CA ASP A 139 2.52 -15.53 11.15
C ASP A 139 1.25 -15.87 10.33
N LEU A 140 0.24 -15.00 10.33
CA LEU A 140 -0.95 -15.13 9.51
C LEU A 140 -0.63 -15.06 8.01
N THR A 141 0.26 -14.15 7.60
CA THR A 141 0.78 -14.07 6.23
C THR A 141 1.42 -15.37 5.79
N ALA A 142 2.26 -15.96 6.63
CA ALA A 142 2.93 -17.24 6.35
C ALA A 142 1.91 -18.40 6.26
N GLU A 143 0.88 -18.40 7.09
CA GLU A 143 -0.16 -19.43 7.06
C GLU A 143 -1.01 -19.34 5.78
N ILE A 144 -1.49 -18.15 5.39
CA ILE A 144 -2.18 -17.93 4.11
C ILE A 144 -1.30 -18.39 2.95
N SER A 145 -0.02 -18.00 2.96
CA SER A 145 0.94 -18.35 1.92
C SER A 145 1.21 -19.85 1.82
N SER A 146 0.96 -20.62 2.89
CA SER A 146 1.05 -22.09 2.83
C SER A 146 0.03 -22.73 1.88
N TYR A 147 -1.12 -22.10 1.69
CA TYR A 147 -2.11 -22.53 0.69
C TYR A 147 -1.63 -22.26 -0.72
N THR A 148 -1.03 -21.08 -0.94
CA THR A 148 -0.38 -20.74 -2.23
C THR A 148 0.75 -21.72 -2.57
N ALA A 149 1.60 -22.05 -1.59
CA ALA A 149 2.66 -23.06 -1.79
C ALA A 149 2.08 -24.40 -2.25
N LYS A 150 1.08 -24.92 -1.54
CA LYS A 150 0.40 -26.18 -1.90
C LYS A 150 -0.23 -26.14 -3.30
N ALA A 151 -0.79 -25.01 -3.70
CA ALA A 151 -1.39 -24.86 -5.02
C ALA A 151 -0.31 -24.86 -6.12
N LEU A 152 0.82 -24.19 -5.92
CA LEU A 152 1.94 -24.17 -6.86
C LEU A 152 2.67 -25.52 -6.93
N ASP A 153 2.81 -26.25 -5.81
CA ASP A 153 3.37 -27.59 -5.76
C ASP A 153 2.57 -28.56 -6.64
N ARG A 154 1.24 -28.52 -6.62
CA ARG A 154 0.38 -29.37 -7.45
C ARG A 154 0.62 -29.22 -8.95
N ILE A 155 1.10 -28.07 -9.39
CA ILE A 155 1.36 -27.79 -10.82
C ILE A 155 2.85 -27.72 -11.15
N GLY A 156 3.74 -28.02 -10.18
CA GLY A 156 5.19 -28.07 -10.38
C GLY A 156 5.82 -26.69 -10.63
N THR A 157 5.21 -25.61 -10.15
CA THR A 157 5.79 -24.27 -10.28
C THR A 157 6.75 -24.01 -9.12
N THR A 158 8.00 -23.66 -9.46
CA THR A 158 9.00 -23.27 -8.46
C THR A 158 8.71 -21.90 -7.85
N TYR A 159 8.96 -21.76 -6.56
CA TYR A 159 8.70 -20.52 -5.83
C TYR A 159 9.72 -20.29 -4.71
N TYR A 160 9.68 -19.08 -4.14
CA TYR A 160 10.45 -18.71 -2.94
C TYR A 160 9.67 -17.71 -2.09
N SER A 161 10.06 -17.59 -0.83
CA SER A 161 9.45 -16.72 0.18
C SER A 161 10.49 -16.40 1.25
N LYS A 162 10.23 -15.44 2.11
CA LYS A 162 11.08 -15.02 3.24
C LYS A 162 12.47 -14.50 2.85
N GLU A 163 12.64 -14.09 1.62
CA GLU A 163 13.88 -13.50 1.11
C GLU A 163 13.59 -12.50 -0.02
N GLY A 164 14.57 -11.62 -0.30
CA GLY A 164 14.52 -10.66 -1.40
C GLY A 164 13.69 -9.43 -1.11
N TYR A 165 12.40 -9.59 -0.97
CA TYR A 165 11.44 -8.49 -0.75
C TYR A 165 11.36 -8.05 0.71
N ASP A 166 10.97 -6.80 0.91
CA ASP A 166 10.69 -6.19 2.20
C ASP A 166 9.18 -6.06 2.44
N ASP A 167 8.83 -5.87 3.71
CA ASP A 167 7.51 -5.51 4.19
C ASP A 167 7.66 -4.31 5.15
N PHE A 168 8.29 -3.24 4.65
CA PHE A 168 8.75 -2.12 5.47
C PHE A 168 7.99 -0.82 5.16
N TYR A 169 7.97 -0.38 3.90
CA TYR A 169 7.36 0.89 3.54
C TYR A 169 5.85 0.75 3.32
N TYR A 170 5.06 1.31 4.22
CA TYR A 170 3.59 1.26 4.15
C TYR A 170 2.94 2.05 3.00
N GLY A 171 3.70 2.72 2.17
CA GLY A 171 3.21 3.32 0.92
C GLY A 171 3.01 2.33 -0.23
N LYS A 172 3.28 1.03 -0.02
CA LYS A 172 3.07 -0.08 -0.98
C LYS A 172 1.74 -0.76 -0.75
N GLY A 173 1.10 -1.25 -1.81
CA GLY A 173 -0.14 -2.03 -1.72
C GLY A 173 -0.02 -3.28 -0.84
N ALA A 174 1.15 -3.92 -0.87
CA ALA A 174 1.43 -5.11 -0.08
C ALA A 174 1.75 -4.86 1.41
N ALA A 175 1.75 -3.61 1.88
CA ALA A 175 2.09 -3.28 3.26
C ALA A 175 1.14 -2.29 3.92
N TYR A 176 0.47 -1.42 3.15
CA TYR A 176 -0.38 -0.36 3.70
C TYR A 176 -1.40 -0.87 4.73
N GLY A 177 -2.07 -1.97 4.41
CA GLY A 177 -3.08 -2.56 5.28
C GLY A 177 -2.53 -3.12 6.59
N ASP A 178 -1.25 -3.47 6.67
CA ASP A 178 -0.64 -3.98 7.91
C ASP A 178 -0.61 -2.92 9.01
N ALA A 179 -0.53 -1.64 8.63
CA ALA A 179 -0.69 -0.53 9.56
C ALA A 179 -2.14 -0.29 10.01
N HIS A 180 -3.09 -1.07 9.50
CA HIS A 180 -4.53 -0.95 9.74
C HIS A 180 -5.18 -2.29 10.15
N GLY A 181 -4.39 -3.29 10.52
CA GLY A 181 -4.90 -4.58 10.98
C GLY A 181 -5.41 -5.52 9.87
N SER A 182 -5.07 -5.25 8.61
CA SER A 182 -5.17 -6.23 7.53
C SER A 182 -3.95 -7.16 7.52
N VAL A 183 -4.04 -8.25 6.76
CA VAL A 183 -2.90 -9.10 6.41
C VAL A 183 -2.60 -8.88 4.93
N CYS A 184 -1.47 -8.26 4.63
CA CYS A 184 -1.09 -7.92 3.26
C CYS A 184 -0.14 -8.96 2.67
N LEU A 185 -0.34 -9.27 1.39
CA LEU A 185 0.49 -10.22 0.65
C LEU A 185 0.99 -9.60 -0.66
N LEU A 186 2.26 -9.82 -0.95
CA LEU A 186 2.87 -9.54 -2.24
C LEU A 186 3.03 -10.86 -3.00
N TYR A 187 2.57 -10.87 -4.25
CA TYR A 187 2.84 -11.93 -5.23
C TYR A 187 3.63 -11.37 -6.39
N GLU A 188 4.72 -12.10 -6.78
CA GLU A 188 5.60 -11.69 -7.87
C GLU A 188 5.82 -12.85 -8.83
N GLN A 189 5.13 -12.81 -9.95
CA GLN A 189 5.32 -13.78 -11.02
C GLN A 189 6.53 -13.40 -11.88
N GLY A 190 7.44 -14.33 -12.17
CA GLY A 190 8.45 -14.12 -13.20
C GLY A 190 7.80 -13.80 -14.54
N SER A 191 8.04 -12.59 -15.07
CA SER A 191 7.33 -12.09 -16.24
C SER A 191 7.82 -12.72 -17.55
N THR A 192 6.89 -13.11 -18.40
CA THR A 192 7.21 -13.45 -19.80
C THR A 192 7.51 -12.21 -20.65
N ARG A 193 7.11 -11.02 -20.20
CA ARG A 193 7.24 -9.75 -20.93
C ARG A 193 6.80 -9.78 -22.38
N GLY A 194 5.98 -10.65 -22.76
CA GLY A 194 5.49 -10.97 -24.09
C GLY A 194 4.75 -12.27 -24.01
N HIS A 195 4.78 -13.06 -25.06
CA HIS A 195 3.95 -14.25 -25.15
C HIS A 195 4.70 -15.55 -24.81
N LEU A 196 6.04 -15.54 -24.95
CA LEU A 196 6.88 -16.72 -24.79
C LEU A 196 8.26 -16.34 -24.27
N ARG A 197 8.77 -17.03 -23.26
CA ARG A 197 10.08 -16.77 -22.70
C ARG A 197 10.82 -18.05 -22.35
N ASN A 198 12.06 -18.19 -22.79
CA ASN A 198 12.97 -19.21 -22.30
C ASN A 198 13.52 -18.79 -20.94
N THR A 199 13.39 -19.67 -19.95
CA THR A 199 13.89 -19.47 -18.59
C THR A 199 14.73 -20.67 -18.16
N PRO A 200 15.52 -20.56 -17.08
CA PRO A 200 16.22 -21.71 -16.51
C PRO A 200 15.31 -22.87 -16.11
N SER A 201 14.03 -22.58 -15.82
CA SER A 201 12.99 -23.56 -15.47
C SER A 201 12.19 -24.07 -16.67
N GLY A 202 12.65 -23.80 -17.90
CA GLY A 202 11.97 -24.19 -19.13
C GLY A 202 11.29 -23.00 -19.83
N GLU A 203 10.49 -23.33 -20.83
CA GLU A 203 9.74 -22.36 -21.61
C GLU A 203 8.46 -21.92 -20.89
N TRP A 204 8.31 -20.63 -20.70
CA TRP A 204 7.11 -20.05 -20.09
C TRP A 204 6.29 -19.31 -21.12
N THR A 205 5.01 -19.62 -21.17
CA THR A 205 4.03 -18.88 -21.97
C THR A 205 3.30 -17.85 -21.12
N PHE A 206 2.71 -16.83 -21.73
CA PHE A 206 1.86 -15.88 -21.05
C PHE A 206 0.67 -16.56 -20.35
N GLY A 207 0.06 -17.57 -20.97
CA GLY A 207 -0.98 -18.37 -20.35
C GLY A 207 -0.54 -19.10 -19.08
N TRP A 208 0.73 -19.58 -19.06
CA TRP A 208 1.30 -20.22 -17.88
C TRP A 208 1.44 -19.23 -16.70
N THR A 209 1.87 -17.99 -16.96
CA THR A 209 1.97 -16.96 -15.92
C THR A 209 0.61 -16.51 -15.39
N ILE A 210 -0.41 -16.41 -16.28
CA ILE A 210 -1.80 -16.16 -15.88
C ILE A 210 -2.31 -17.26 -14.95
N ARG A 211 -2.08 -18.54 -15.30
CA ARG A 211 -2.47 -19.69 -14.48
C ARG A 211 -1.92 -19.60 -13.07
N ASN A 212 -0.62 -19.32 -12.92
CA ASN A 212 0.03 -19.25 -11.62
C ASN A 212 -0.58 -18.16 -10.73
N GLN A 213 -0.77 -16.97 -11.28
CA GLN A 213 -1.38 -15.84 -10.57
C GLN A 213 -2.85 -16.12 -10.19
N ALA A 214 -3.62 -16.73 -11.08
CA ALA A 214 -5.01 -17.10 -10.80
C ALA A 214 -5.10 -18.17 -9.71
N LEU A 215 -4.23 -19.20 -9.76
CA LEU A 215 -4.17 -20.23 -8.72
C LEU A 215 -3.76 -19.66 -7.36
N ALA A 216 -2.79 -18.74 -7.32
CA ALA A 216 -2.40 -18.07 -6.09
C ALA A 216 -3.58 -17.26 -5.50
N SER A 217 -4.34 -16.55 -6.34
CA SER A 217 -5.56 -15.85 -5.90
C SER A 217 -6.60 -16.78 -5.32
N CYS A 218 -6.93 -17.87 -6.01
CA CYS A 218 -7.90 -18.85 -5.51
C CYS A 218 -7.43 -19.50 -4.20
N ALA A 219 -6.14 -19.84 -4.09
CA ALA A 219 -5.56 -20.38 -2.86
C ALA A 219 -5.63 -19.38 -1.69
N THR A 220 -5.52 -18.08 -1.96
CA THR A 220 -5.70 -17.04 -0.94
C THR A 220 -7.14 -16.98 -0.45
N LEU A 221 -8.11 -17.08 -1.35
CA LEU A 221 -9.53 -17.13 -0.97
C LEU A 221 -9.85 -18.38 -0.14
N GLU A 222 -9.34 -19.56 -0.54
CA GLU A 222 -9.45 -20.78 0.25
C GLU A 222 -8.87 -20.60 1.67
N ALA A 223 -7.70 -19.97 1.78
CA ALA A 223 -7.05 -19.68 3.05
C ALA A 223 -7.88 -18.71 3.89
N ALA A 224 -8.37 -17.62 3.29
CA ALA A 224 -9.18 -16.62 3.96
C ALA A 224 -10.47 -17.23 4.51
N LYS A 225 -11.16 -18.08 3.73
CA LYS A 225 -12.33 -18.85 4.19
C LYS A 225 -11.97 -19.74 5.39
N ALA A 226 -10.90 -20.52 5.28
CA ALA A 226 -10.49 -21.44 6.35
C ALA A 226 -10.06 -20.71 7.63
N MET A 227 -9.47 -19.54 7.51
CA MET A 227 -8.97 -18.72 8.60
C MET A 227 -9.92 -17.59 9.03
N ARG A 228 -11.12 -17.52 8.47
CA ARG A 228 -12.06 -16.40 8.59
C ARG A 228 -12.23 -15.87 10.02
N THR A 229 -12.52 -16.74 10.96
CA THR A 229 -12.72 -16.34 12.37
C THR A 229 -11.46 -15.72 12.97
N ARG A 230 -10.28 -16.26 12.65
CA ARG A 230 -8.99 -15.74 13.15
C ARG A 230 -8.64 -14.40 12.52
N LEU A 231 -8.90 -14.22 11.22
CA LEU A 231 -8.66 -12.95 10.53
C LEU A 231 -9.55 -11.83 11.05
N LEU A 232 -10.82 -12.12 11.28
CA LEU A 232 -11.77 -11.19 11.90
C LEU A 232 -11.34 -10.82 13.33
N ALA A 233 -10.95 -11.82 14.14
CA ALA A 233 -10.47 -11.60 15.49
C ALA A 233 -9.19 -10.78 15.50
N TYR A 234 -8.25 -11.10 14.62
CA TYR A 234 -6.99 -10.35 14.48
C TYR A 234 -7.21 -8.86 14.23
N GLN A 235 -8.07 -8.51 13.27
CA GLN A 235 -8.33 -7.11 12.94
C GLN A 235 -9.01 -6.38 14.11
N LYS A 236 -10.00 -7.00 14.76
CA LYS A 236 -10.63 -6.44 15.95
C LYS A 236 -9.62 -6.19 17.07
N GLU A 237 -8.85 -7.23 17.43
CA GLU A 237 -7.84 -7.16 18.48
C GLU A 237 -6.72 -6.15 18.15
N TYR A 238 -6.38 -6.00 16.89
CA TYR A 238 -5.42 -5.00 16.43
C TYR A 238 -5.84 -3.59 16.84
N TYR A 239 -7.08 -3.18 16.54
CA TYR A 239 -7.56 -1.85 16.91
C TYR A 239 -7.70 -1.66 18.42
N GLU A 240 -8.18 -2.67 19.14
CA GLU A 240 -8.30 -2.62 20.60
C GLU A 240 -6.91 -2.47 21.27
N ARG A 241 -5.94 -3.24 20.82
CA ARG A 241 -4.57 -3.20 21.30
C ARG A 241 -3.88 -1.88 21.00
N THR A 242 -3.88 -1.44 19.74
CA THR A 242 -3.20 -0.22 19.31
C THR A 242 -3.77 1.01 20.01
N ALA A 243 -5.08 1.08 20.20
CA ALA A 243 -5.74 2.15 20.97
C ALA A 243 -5.34 2.13 22.47
N SER A 244 -5.17 0.94 23.05
CA SER A 244 -4.72 0.79 24.44
C SER A 244 -3.25 1.17 24.61
N GLU A 245 -2.38 0.72 23.69
CA GLU A 245 -0.95 1.01 23.69
C GLU A 245 -0.67 2.48 23.47
N ALA A 246 -1.37 3.12 22.53
CA ALA A 246 -1.23 4.53 22.22
C ALA A 246 -1.40 5.45 23.45
N ARG A 247 -2.26 5.08 24.40
CA ARG A 247 -2.47 5.84 25.65
C ARG A 247 -1.30 5.73 26.63
N LYS A 248 -0.38 4.78 26.41
CA LYS A 248 0.79 4.52 27.28
C LYS A 248 2.09 4.98 26.65
N GLU A 249 2.04 5.42 25.39
CA GLU A 249 3.22 5.89 24.66
C GLU A 249 3.84 7.13 25.32
N ALA A 250 5.15 7.25 25.25
CA ALA A 250 5.85 8.42 25.76
C ALA A 250 5.50 9.70 24.99
N VAL A 251 5.19 9.56 23.71
CA VAL A 251 4.67 10.62 22.82
C VAL A 251 3.16 10.43 22.70
N GLN A 252 2.39 11.36 23.24
CA GLN A 252 0.93 11.30 23.23
C GLN A 252 0.32 12.04 22.04
N GLY A 253 1.09 12.85 21.34
CA GLY A 253 0.66 13.60 20.17
C GLY A 253 1.78 14.40 19.56
N TYR A 254 1.42 15.11 18.51
CA TYR A 254 2.31 16.03 17.81
C TYR A 254 1.62 17.40 17.65
N VAL A 255 2.36 18.47 17.89
CA VAL A 255 1.91 19.84 17.59
C VAL A 255 2.67 20.31 16.37
N PHE A 256 1.99 20.92 15.40
CA PHE A 256 2.61 21.49 14.21
C PHE A 256 2.04 22.89 13.90
N ASP A 257 2.84 23.70 13.21
CA ASP A 257 2.52 25.10 12.93
C ASP A 257 2.33 25.33 11.42
N THR A 258 1.40 26.21 11.10
CA THR A 258 1.07 26.60 9.71
C THR A 258 1.59 28.00 9.33
N ARG A 259 2.29 28.69 10.23
CA ARG A 259 2.81 30.05 10.00
C ARG A 259 3.82 30.12 8.85
N GLY A 260 4.58 29.07 8.61
CA GLY A 260 5.56 29.03 7.53
C GLY A 260 4.95 29.05 6.13
N SER A 261 3.89 28.27 5.92
CA SER A 261 3.14 28.22 4.65
C SER A 261 1.76 27.60 4.85
N LYS A 262 0.73 28.40 4.66
CA LYS A 262 -0.66 27.95 4.75
C LYS A 262 -1.00 26.90 3.65
N SER A 263 -0.47 27.07 2.45
CA SER A 263 -0.71 26.13 1.34
C SER A 263 -0.09 24.76 1.62
N VAL A 264 1.14 24.74 2.10
CA VAL A 264 1.80 23.47 2.49
C VAL A 264 1.05 22.78 3.62
N ALA A 265 0.64 23.57 4.64
CA ALA A 265 -0.17 23.06 5.74
C ALA A 265 -1.54 22.54 5.28
N PHE A 266 -2.17 23.18 4.29
CA PHE A 266 -3.40 22.67 3.67
C PHE A 266 -3.19 21.28 3.08
N HIS A 267 -2.16 21.08 2.26
CA HIS A 267 -1.88 19.76 1.65
C HIS A 267 -1.49 18.69 2.69
N PHE A 268 -0.77 19.09 3.74
CA PHE A 268 -0.50 18.17 4.86
C PHE A 268 -1.81 17.73 5.55
N LEU A 269 -2.71 18.66 5.83
CA LEU A 269 -4.01 18.37 6.43
C LEU A 269 -4.91 17.53 5.51
N GLU A 270 -4.88 17.79 4.19
CA GLU A 270 -5.57 16.93 3.21
C GLU A 270 -5.04 15.50 3.28
N ASN A 271 -3.73 15.32 3.40
CA ASN A 271 -3.14 13.99 3.53
C ASN A 271 -3.58 13.32 4.83
N MET A 272 -3.57 14.03 5.97
CA MET A 272 -4.13 13.52 7.24
C MET A 272 -5.58 13.07 7.09
N ALA A 273 -6.40 13.87 6.40
CA ALA A 273 -7.81 13.54 6.15
C ALA A 273 -7.98 12.31 5.26
N ARG A 274 -7.12 12.12 4.23
CA ARG A 274 -7.12 10.92 3.37
C ARG A 274 -6.81 9.65 4.14
N HIS A 275 -5.98 9.75 5.18
CA HIS A 275 -5.70 8.66 6.12
C HIS A 275 -6.68 8.56 7.29
N HIS A 276 -7.75 9.33 7.28
CA HIS A 276 -8.74 9.40 8.37
C HIS A 276 -8.11 9.73 9.73
N ILE A 277 -7.03 10.50 9.75
CA ILE A 277 -6.37 10.95 10.98
C ILE A 277 -7.08 12.18 11.50
N GLU A 278 -7.44 12.13 12.77
CA GLU A 278 -8.08 13.24 13.45
C GLU A 278 -7.05 14.31 13.84
N VAL A 279 -7.35 15.57 13.51
CA VAL A 279 -6.53 16.73 13.83
C VAL A 279 -7.40 17.76 14.56
N TYR A 280 -6.81 18.43 15.54
CA TYR A 280 -7.49 19.39 16.40
C TYR A 280 -6.78 20.73 16.37
N GLN A 281 -7.53 21.83 16.52
CA GLN A 281 -6.95 23.14 16.77
C GLN A 281 -6.18 23.13 18.08
N LEU A 282 -5.07 23.86 18.15
CA LEU A 282 -4.36 24.07 19.41
C LEU A 282 -5.20 24.97 20.34
N ALA A 283 -5.58 24.45 21.51
CA ALA A 283 -6.49 25.16 22.45
C ALA A 283 -5.83 26.36 23.15
N LYS A 284 -4.50 26.31 23.33
CA LYS A 284 -3.70 27.36 24.01
C LYS A 284 -2.27 27.33 23.49
N ASP A 285 -1.55 28.41 23.61
CA ASP A 285 -0.13 28.46 23.26
C ASP A 285 0.66 27.38 23.98
N TYR A 286 1.63 26.82 23.26
CA TYR A 286 2.44 25.72 23.74
C TYR A 286 3.92 25.95 23.43
N GLN A 287 4.75 25.80 24.47
CA GLN A 287 6.20 25.83 24.37
C GLN A 287 6.75 24.42 24.39
N ALA A 288 7.35 23.99 23.29
CA ALA A 288 8.00 22.69 23.20
C ALA A 288 9.49 22.78 23.54
N ALA A 289 10.15 21.63 23.63
CA ALA A 289 11.59 21.56 23.78
C ALA A 289 12.32 22.24 22.60
N GLY A 290 13.52 22.78 22.85
CA GLY A 290 14.30 23.45 21.81
C GLY A 290 13.79 24.85 21.45
N ASN A 291 13.07 25.50 22.37
CA ASN A 291 12.49 26.84 22.19
C ASN A 291 11.51 26.97 21.02
N LYS A 292 10.87 25.88 20.61
CA LYS A 292 9.81 25.90 19.60
C LYS A 292 8.51 26.39 20.20
N GLU A 293 7.90 27.43 19.62
CA GLU A 293 6.68 28.06 20.09
C GLU A 293 5.53 27.82 19.10
N PHE A 294 4.43 27.27 19.60
CA PHE A 294 3.21 27.00 18.86
C PHE A 294 2.08 27.87 19.39
N GLN A 295 1.45 28.66 18.52
CA GLN A 295 0.44 29.63 18.93
C GLN A 295 -0.97 29.12 18.62
N LYS A 296 -1.87 29.35 19.56
CA LYS A 296 -3.31 29.18 19.32
C LYS A 296 -3.74 30.00 18.10
N GLY A 297 -4.51 29.34 17.21
CA GLY A 297 -5.01 29.97 15.98
C GLY A 297 -4.13 29.78 14.75
N SER A 298 -2.87 29.32 14.91
CA SER A 298 -2.01 28.95 13.79
C SER A 298 -1.44 27.53 13.90
N ALA A 299 -1.59 26.88 15.04
CA ALA A 299 -1.07 25.55 15.29
C ALA A 299 -2.18 24.53 15.55
N TYR A 300 -1.86 23.28 15.32
CA TYR A 300 -2.75 22.13 15.40
C TYR A 300 -2.12 20.99 16.20
N VAL A 301 -2.97 20.08 16.67
CA VAL A 301 -2.57 18.91 17.46
C VAL A 301 -3.08 17.63 16.79
N ILE A 302 -2.18 16.65 16.62
CA ILE A 302 -2.53 15.30 16.21
C ILE A 302 -2.34 14.38 17.41
N PRO A 303 -3.41 13.86 18.05
CA PRO A 303 -3.26 12.89 19.14
C PRO A 303 -2.83 11.54 18.57
N VAL A 304 -1.92 10.83 19.26
CA VAL A 304 -1.56 9.45 18.89
C VAL A 304 -2.68 8.48 19.25
N ALA A 305 -3.39 8.73 20.37
CA ALA A 305 -4.47 7.86 20.83
C ALA A 305 -5.77 8.12 20.05
N GLN A 306 -5.83 7.60 18.83
CA GLN A 306 -7.00 7.60 17.95
C GLN A 306 -7.12 6.25 17.20
N LYS A 307 -8.19 6.06 16.43
CA LYS A 307 -8.47 4.79 15.73
C LYS A 307 -7.27 4.29 14.90
N TYR A 308 -6.64 5.18 14.15
CA TYR A 308 -5.51 4.87 13.27
C TYR A 308 -4.16 5.28 13.89
N SER A 309 -3.97 4.98 15.16
CA SER A 309 -2.78 5.36 15.95
C SER A 309 -1.46 4.89 15.32
N THR A 310 -1.43 3.70 14.75
CA THR A 310 -0.23 3.19 14.05
C THR A 310 0.12 4.09 12.88
N MET A 311 -0.86 4.49 12.07
CA MET A 311 -0.62 5.37 10.93
C MET A 311 -0.12 6.76 11.36
N VAL A 312 -0.64 7.31 12.46
CA VAL A 312 -0.11 8.56 13.02
C VAL A 312 1.38 8.42 13.34
N LYS A 313 1.78 7.32 14.00
CA LYS A 313 3.19 7.06 14.31
C LYS A 313 4.04 6.93 13.04
N VAL A 314 3.57 6.17 12.07
CA VAL A 314 4.24 5.97 10.78
C VAL A 314 4.52 7.29 10.06
N LEU A 315 3.53 8.15 9.95
CA LEU A 315 3.67 9.42 9.22
C LEU A 315 4.56 10.43 9.94
N MET A 316 4.66 10.35 11.26
CA MET A 316 5.34 11.32 12.11
C MET A 316 6.71 10.86 12.62
N GLU A 317 7.09 9.59 12.39
CA GLU A 317 8.36 9.04 12.90
C GLU A 317 9.59 9.51 12.12
N ASP A 318 10.71 9.58 12.83
CA ASP A 318 12.04 9.65 12.25
C ASP A 318 12.67 8.24 12.30
N CYS A 319 12.63 7.51 11.19
CA CYS A 319 13.26 6.18 11.10
C CYS A 319 14.75 6.34 10.82
N LEU A 320 15.56 6.23 11.88
CA LEU A 320 17.01 6.46 11.82
C LEU A 320 17.83 5.16 11.77
N GLU A 321 17.22 4.02 12.08
CA GLU A 321 17.90 2.73 12.21
C GLU A 321 17.10 1.61 11.56
N TYR A 322 17.82 0.67 10.91
CA TYR A 322 17.25 -0.52 10.29
C TYR A 322 17.84 -1.78 10.90
N THR A 323 17.02 -2.82 11.10
CA THR A 323 17.46 -4.11 11.63
C THR A 323 18.42 -4.83 10.68
N ASP A 324 18.23 -4.67 9.37
CA ASP A 324 19.13 -5.16 8.33
C ASP A 324 20.03 -4.01 7.87
N SER A 325 21.31 -4.03 8.26
CA SER A 325 22.27 -2.96 7.94
C SER A 325 22.56 -2.82 6.43
N THR A 326 22.19 -3.81 5.62
CA THR A 326 22.34 -3.76 4.15
C THR A 326 21.04 -3.36 3.45
N PHE A 327 19.93 -3.29 4.18
CA PHE A 327 18.65 -2.86 3.66
C PHE A 327 18.55 -1.34 3.71
N TYR A 328 18.05 -0.78 2.65
CA TYR A 328 17.55 0.59 2.61
C TYR A 328 16.28 0.63 1.76
N ASP A 329 15.35 1.50 2.11
CA ASP A 329 14.24 1.87 1.24
C ASP A 329 14.52 3.23 0.61
N ILE A 330 14.29 3.35 -0.69
CA ILE A 330 14.43 4.62 -1.42
C ILE A 330 13.25 5.57 -1.19
N SER A 331 12.23 5.08 -0.51
CA SER A 331 11.02 5.84 -0.16
C SER A 331 11.23 6.57 1.17
N THR A 332 10.71 7.79 1.25
CA THR A 332 10.72 8.60 2.47
C THR A 332 9.30 8.88 2.92
N TRP A 333 9.10 9.05 4.22
CA TRP A 333 7.76 9.20 4.79
C TRP A 333 7.65 10.14 5.97
N THR A 334 8.73 10.62 6.55
CA THR A 334 8.66 11.58 7.68
C THR A 334 8.01 12.88 7.24
N PHE A 335 6.71 12.97 7.43
CA PHE A 335 5.87 14.02 6.85
C PHE A 335 6.21 15.44 7.34
N PRO A 336 6.51 15.68 8.62
CA PRO A 336 6.93 17.00 9.04
C PRO A 336 8.11 17.56 8.25
N HIS A 337 9.09 16.72 7.91
CA HIS A 337 10.23 17.10 7.09
C HIS A 337 9.85 17.26 5.61
N ALA A 338 9.09 16.29 5.07
CA ALA A 338 8.65 16.34 3.67
C ALA A 338 7.81 17.58 3.35
N PHE A 339 6.96 18.00 4.30
CA PHE A 339 6.13 19.20 4.18
C PHE A 339 6.79 20.46 4.78
N ASN A 340 8.04 20.37 5.24
CA ASN A 340 8.76 21.49 5.87
C ASN A 340 7.93 22.23 6.93
N LEU A 341 7.22 21.47 7.77
CA LEU A 341 6.41 21.99 8.86
C LEU A 341 7.21 21.98 10.17
N GLU A 342 7.12 23.07 10.92
CA GLU A 342 7.60 23.05 12.30
C GLU A 342 6.70 22.14 13.12
N CYS A 343 7.29 21.10 13.70
CA CYS A 343 6.59 20.08 14.45
C CYS A 343 7.35 19.72 15.73
N ALA A 344 6.60 19.33 16.76
CA ALA A 344 7.19 18.82 18.00
C ALA A 344 6.32 17.72 18.62
N PRO A 345 6.93 16.63 19.16
CA PRO A 345 6.21 15.65 19.94
C PRO A 345 5.79 16.24 21.30
N VAL A 346 4.63 15.80 21.79
CA VAL A 346 4.12 16.19 23.11
C VAL A 346 3.88 14.97 24.00
N LYS A 347 4.24 15.11 25.29
CA LYS A 347 4.07 14.06 26.29
C LYS A 347 2.63 13.95 26.81
N SER A 348 1.81 14.94 26.56
CA SER A 348 0.39 14.95 26.93
C SER A 348 -0.36 15.89 26.01
N VAL A 349 -1.51 15.44 25.53
CA VAL A 349 -2.45 16.25 24.74
C VAL A 349 -3.54 16.89 25.64
N ALA A 350 -3.53 16.60 26.93
CA ALA A 350 -4.51 17.13 27.86
C ALA A 350 -4.47 18.67 27.91
N GLY A 351 -5.60 19.30 27.62
CA GLY A 351 -5.72 20.74 27.56
C GLY A 351 -4.99 21.44 26.40
N LEU A 352 -4.48 20.65 25.42
CA LEU A 352 -3.93 21.17 24.16
C LEU A 352 -4.92 21.03 23.00
N MET A 353 -5.82 20.07 23.06
CA MET A 353 -6.82 19.82 22.01
C MET A 353 -7.99 20.81 22.16
N GLY A 354 -8.23 21.58 21.11
CA GLY A 354 -9.41 22.40 20.91
C GLY A 354 -10.45 21.68 20.08
N ASP A 355 -11.10 22.39 19.16
CA ASP A 355 -12.09 21.81 18.26
C ASP A 355 -11.41 20.89 17.23
N ARG A 356 -12.05 19.77 16.91
CA ARG A 356 -11.65 18.93 15.79
C ARG A 356 -11.87 19.70 14.50
N ILE A 357 -10.90 19.65 13.60
CA ILE A 357 -11.01 20.33 12.32
C ILE A 357 -11.54 19.38 11.24
N GLU A 358 -12.32 19.95 10.35
CA GLU A 358 -12.78 19.30 9.11
C GLU A 358 -12.19 20.05 7.92
N ARG A 359 -12.35 19.53 6.71
CA ARG A 359 -11.72 20.09 5.50
C ARG A 359 -12.01 21.58 5.28
N ASN A 360 -13.20 22.04 5.67
CA ASN A 360 -13.58 23.46 5.54
C ASN A 360 -12.82 24.39 6.50
N ASP A 361 -12.21 23.84 7.54
CA ASP A 361 -11.44 24.57 8.56
C ASP A 361 -9.95 24.68 8.17
N PHE A 362 -9.55 24.08 7.06
CA PHE A 362 -8.15 24.08 6.63
C PHE A 362 -7.68 25.48 6.26
N PRO A 363 -6.42 25.84 6.58
CA PRO A 363 -5.88 27.15 6.29
C PRO A 363 -5.88 27.45 4.80
N GLN A 364 -6.57 28.48 4.36
CA GLN A 364 -6.62 28.89 2.96
C GLN A 364 -5.35 29.67 2.60
N GLY A 365 -4.64 29.21 1.55
CA GLY A 365 -3.47 29.89 0.99
C GLY A 365 -3.79 30.57 -0.35
N CYS A 366 -2.99 31.57 -0.71
CA CYS A 366 -3.18 32.34 -1.94
C CYS A 366 -2.83 31.56 -3.25
N LEU A 367 -2.29 30.36 -3.15
CA LEU A 367 -1.82 29.57 -4.32
C LEU A 367 -2.93 28.91 -5.13
N LEU A 368 -4.17 28.85 -4.61
CA LEU A 368 -5.31 28.34 -5.37
C LEU A 368 -5.65 29.20 -6.60
N TYR A 369 -5.22 30.47 -6.61
CA TYR A 369 -5.45 31.39 -7.74
C TYR A 369 -4.51 31.18 -8.93
N THR A 370 -3.37 30.54 -8.73
CA THR A 370 -2.39 30.35 -9.81
C THR A 370 -2.60 29.04 -10.58
N SER A 371 -3.28 28.04 -10.00
CA SER A 371 -3.63 26.80 -10.70
C SER A 371 -4.83 27.02 -11.64
N ASP A 372 -5.86 27.77 -11.22
CA ASP A 372 -7.02 28.08 -12.06
C ASP A 372 -6.66 28.96 -13.25
N ALA A 373 -5.66 29.86 -13.11
CA ALA A 373 -5.19 30.70 -14.21
C ALA A 373 -4.35 29.93 -15.27
N ALA A 374 -3.84 28.74 -14.93
CA ALA A 374 -3.09 27.91 -15.88
C ALA A 374 -4.04 26.98 -16.67
N ASP A 375 -5.15 26.57 -16.08
CA ASP A 375 -6.14 25.69 -16.73
C ASP A 375 -7.02 26.45 -17.74
N ASP A 376 -7.16 27.78 -17.60
CA ASP A 376 -7.89 28.62 -18.57
C ASP A 376 -7.07 28.98 -19.83
N LEU A 377 -5.82 28.54 -19.93
CA LEU A 377 -4.89 28.83 -21.04
C LEU A 377 -4.57 27.58 -21.90
N ILE A 378 -5.21 26.46 -21.69
CA ILE A 378 -5.19 25.25 -22.51
C ILE A 378 -6.62 25.01 -23.05
#